data_c4a114c70f12f1afc7b4a5303c909a4a
#
_entry.id   c4a114c70f12f1afc7b4a5303c909a4a
#
_cell.length_a   1.000
_cell.length_b   1.000
_cell.length_c   1.000
_cell.angle_alpha   90.00
_cell.angle_beta   90.00
_cell.angle_gamma   90.00
#
_symmetry.space_group_name_H-M   'P 1'
#
loop_
_entity.id
_entity.type
_entity.pdbx_description
1 polymer ?
#
loop_
_entity_poly.entity_id
_entity_poly.type
_entity_poly.pdbx_seq_one_letter_code
_entity_poly.pdbx_strand_id
1 'polypeptide(L)'
;MKYPFFSRLFIVCVLIIVSASSLFSQQGDSDSYPTFKFDGNLKTKFEYAPEEETSRFSVRNSRLGLSGRIVPKADYRAQVELSKEGKFEVLDLSGTLTPYKGLSFTLGQTSIPLFNSYIINPGTMMFANRSFLGKYYVGTRDIGLLAKYNFRLAAILTGIEVGVYNGSTINNPVWTDKLSYAARLSFGSMKGFRTTFKLYDYPNGEEIHYFLYGADFRYEGRNWKVETEAMKRDDKVANKDLFSAYIQGAYWTPIKGGLFKNIIPAARWDAIDQNKDDSAFDVNRLTLGLGFGLTSNANGSLLRINYEWYFVKNQLDF
;
A
#
# COMPACT_ATOMS: atom_id res chain seq x y z
N MET A 1 15.89 17.40 -31.88
CA MET A 1 16.93 18.07 -31.11
C MET A 1 16.32 19.24 -30.35
N LYS A 2 15.83 19.03 -29.11
CA LYS A 2 15.37 20.07 -28.15
C LYS A 2 14.95 19.40 -26.85
N TYR A 3 15.91 19.02 -26.00
CA TYR A 3 15.65 18.70 -24.59
C TYR A 3 16.82 19.07 -23.67
N PRO A 4 17.13 20.38 -23.49
CA PRO A 4 18.02 20.78 -22.41
C PRO A 4 17.30 21.49 -21.23
N PHE A 5 16.03 21.91 -21.39
CA PHE A 5 15.41 22.77 -20.39
C PHE A 5 14.84 22.00 -19.18
N PHE A 6 14.25 20.83 -19.42
CA PHE A 6 13.66 20.04 -18.33
C PHE A 6 14.70 19.34 -17.43
N SER A 7 15.84 18.91 -17.98
CA SER A 7 16.91 18.30 -17.19
C SER A 7 17.60 19.30 -16.25
N ARG A 8 17.73 20.55 -16.67
CA ARG A 8 18.32 21.61 -15.84
C ARG A 8 17.36 22.06 -14.72
N LEU A 9 16.05 22.07 -14.98
CA LEU A 9 15.06 22.39 -13.97
C LEU A 9 14.98 21.29 -12.89
N PHE A 10 15.09 20.02 -13.28
CA PHE A 10 15.09 18.90 -12.34
C PHE A 10 16.32 18.88 -11.44
N ILE A 11 17.51 19.15 -11.99
CA ILE A 11 18.77 19.28 -11.22
C ILE A 11 18.71 20.46 -10.26
N VAL A 12 18.13 21.59 -10.68
CA VAL A 12 17.96 22.77 -9.83
C VAL A 12 16.95 22.50 -8.70
N CYS A 13 15.85 21.79 -8.95
CA CYS A 13 14.91 21.40 -7.90
C CYS A 13 15.52 20.41 -6.89
N VAL A 14 16.30 19.44 -7.34
CA VAL A 14 17.02 18.52 -6.44
C VAL A 14 18.11 19.23 -5.65
N LEU A 15 18.85 20.16 -6.26
CA LEU A 15 19.86 20.98 -5.58
C LEU A 15 19.23 21.97 -4.58
N ILE A 16 18.06 22.53 -4.87
CA ILE A 16 17.34 23.40 -3.94
C ILE A 16 16.83 22.59 -2.74
N ILE A 17 16.37 21.36 -2.93
CA ILE A 17 15.94 20.47 -1.84
C ILE A 17 17.14 20.06 -0.96
N VAL A 18 18.28 19.74 -1.56
CA VAL A 18 19.51 19.40 -0.83
C VAL A 18 20.10 20.62 -0.12
N SER A 19 20.04 21.81 -0.72
CA SER A 19 20.49 23.04 -0.07
C SER A 19 19.53 23.55 1.02
N ALA A 20 18.22 23.28 0.89
CA ALA A 20 17.27 23.58 1.95
C ALA A 20 17.45 22.67 3.17
N SER A 21 17.84 21.40 3.01
CA SER A 21 18.11 20.51 4.14
C SER A 21 19.32 20.93 4.97
N SER A 22 20.32 21.59 4.37
CA SER A 22 21.47 22.13 5.12
C SER A 22 21.17 23.46 5.83
N LEU A 23 20.14 24.20 5.42
CA LEU A 23 19.71 25.43 6.09
C LEU A 23 18.78 25.17 7.29
N PHE A 24 18.14 24.00 7.36
CA PHE A 24 17.22 23.63 8.46
C PHE A 24 17.82 22.64 9.47
N SER A 25 19.10 22.31 9.36
CA SER A 25 19.83 21.53 10.38
C SER A 25 20.31 22.40 11.55
N GLN A 26 19.65 23.50 11.85
CA GLN A 26 19.80 24.12 13.18
C GLN A 26 18.99 23.29 14.16
N GLN A 27 19.70 22.72 15.10
CA GLN A 27 19.20 22.12 16.33
C GLN A 27 18.47 23.21 17.11
N GLY A 28 17.22 23.48 16.74
CA GLY A 28 16.31 24.38 17.43
C GLY A 28 15.47 23.58 18.42
N ASP A 29 15.09 24.20 19.49
CA ASP A 29 14.23 23.75 20.56
C ASP A 29 13.16 22.77 20.10
N SER A 30 12.87 21.77 20.92
CA SER A 30 11.93 20.67 20.68
C SER A 30 10.49 21.09 20.32
N ASP A 31 10.19 22.38 20.25
CA ASP A 31 8.86 22.96 20.00
C ASP A 31 8.78 23.85 18.74
N SER A 32 9.79 23.85 17.86
CA SER A 32 9.73 24.68 16.64
C SER A 32 8.91 24.00 15.53
N TYR A 33 7.90 24.69 15.05
CA TYR A 33 7.11 24.30 13.88
C TYR A 33 7.42 25.25 12.69
N PRO A 34 7.31 24.80 11.44
CA PRO A 34 6.96 23.46 10.98
C PRO A 34 8.11 22.45 11.09
N THR A 35 7.78 21.16 11.28
CA THR A 35 8.73 20.06 11.22
C THR A 35 8.72 19.37 9.86
N PHE A 36 9.87 18.80 9.47
CA PHE A 36 10.04 18.13 8.17
C PHE A 36 10.71 16.76 8.37
N LYS A 37 10.15 15.73 7.76
CA LYS A 37 10.71 14.38 7.71
C LYS A 37 10.65 13.85 6.31
N PHE A 38 11.80 13.55 5.75
CA PHE A 38 11.91 12.84 4.46
C PHE A 38 11.92 11.34 4.68
N ASP A 39 11.23 10.62 3.83
CA ASP A 39 11.26 9.17 3.75
C ASP A 39 11.21 8.70 2.29
N GLY A 40 11.63 7.47 2.05
CA GLY A 40 11.55 6.91 0.73
C GLY A 40 12.03 5.46 0.66
N ASN A 41 11.82 4.86 -0.48
CA ASN A 41 12.36 3.57 -0.82
C ASN A 41 12.67 3.48 -2.31
N LEU A 42 13.75 2.82 -2.66
CA LEU A 42 14.07 2.41 -4.02
C LEU A 42 13.78 0.93 -4.17
N LYS A 43 13.04 0.55 -5.19
CA LYS A 43 12.74 -0.83 -5.53
C LYS A 43 13.04 -1.08 -7.00
N THR A 44 14.07 -1.87 -7.23
CA THR A 44 14.45 -2.39 -8.54
C THR A 44 14.17 -3.88 -8.59
N LYS A 45 13.87 -4.43 -9.74
CA LYS A 45 13.72 -5.86 -9.92
C LYS A 45 14.11 -6.32 -11.33
N PHE A 46 14.53 -7.58 -11.40
CA PHE A 46 14.63 -8.38 -12.60
C PHE A 46 13.53 -9.42 -12.58
N GLU A 47 12.87 -9.65 -13.71
CA GLU A 47 11.84 -10.66 -13.91
C GLU A 47 12.21 -11.48 -15.13
N TYR A 48 12.00 -12.79 -15.03
CA TYR A 48 12.13 -13.74 -16.11
C TYR A 48 10.87 -14.61 -16.18
N ALA A 49 10.26 -14.69 -17.35
CA ALA A 49 9.12 -15.54 -17.65
C ALA A 49 9.59 -16.72 -18.51
N PRO A 50 9.76 -17.92 -17.91
CA PRO A 50 10.35 -19.06 -18.61
C PRO A 50 9.51 -19.56 -19.78
N GLU A 51 8.17 -19.49 -19.68
CA GLU A 51 7.24 -19.97 -20.71
C GLU A 51 7.29 -19.11 -21.98
N GLU A 52 7.48 -17.80 -21.83
CA GLU A 52 7.60 -16.84 -22.94
C GLU A 52 9.06 -16.56 -23.31
N GLU A 53 10.03 -17.15 -22.61
CA GLU A 53 11.47 -16.89 -22.76
C GLU A 53 11.85 -15.42 -22.73
N THR A 54 11.09 -14.61 -21.96
CA THR A 54 11.26 -13.16 -21.89
C THR A 54 11.79 -12.70 -20.54
N SER A 55 12.51 -11.59 -20.54
CA SER A 55 13.03 -10.98 -19.31
C SER A 55 12.93 -9.46 -19.34
N ARG A 56 12.90 -8.85 -18.15
CA ARG A 56 12.96 -7.40 -18.01
C ARG A 56 13.60 -6.95 -16.71
N PHE A 57 14.26 -5.80 -16.78
CA PHE A 57 14.57 -4.98 -15.62
C PHE A 57 13.49 -3.93 -15.44
N SER A 58 13.14 -3.61 -14.20
CA SER A 58 12.19 -2.55 -13.91
C SER A 58 12.50 -1.83 -12.61
N VAL A 59 12.17 -0.54 -12.57
CA VAL A 59 12.13 0.28 -11.36
C VAL A 59 10.67 0.66 -11.15
N ARG A 60 10.04 0.18 -10.08
CA ARG A 60 8.62 0.43 -9.82
C ARG A 60 8.32 0.42 -8.32
N ASN A 61 7.27 1.15 -7.95
CA ASN A 61 6.89 1.34 -6.55
C ASN A 61 8.02 1.96 -5.71
N SER A 62 8.90 2.73 -6.36
CA SER A 62 9.92 3.54 -5.69
C SER A 62 9.28 4.85 -5.27
N ARG A 63 9.41 5.21 -4.00
CA ARG A 63 8.67 6.31 -3.39
C ARG A 63 9.60 7.32 -2.79
N LEU A 64 9.22 8.59 -2.88
CA LEU A 64 9.78 9.69 -2.13
C LEU A 64 8.65 10.38 -1.37
N GLY A 65 8.87 10.67 -0.10
CA GLY A 65 7.86 11.24 0.77
C GLY A 65 8.40 12.35 1.65
N LEU A 66 7.52 13.28 1.93
CA LEU A 66 7.71 14.37 2.88
C LEU A 66 6.53 14.36 3.86
N SER A 67 6.81 14.45 5.14
CA SER A 67 5.79 14.58 6.18
C SER A 67 6.27 15.48 7.30
N GLY A 68 5.36 15.95 8.12
CA GLY A 68 5.70 16.78 9.26
C GLY A 68 4.47 17.36 9.93
N ARG A 69 4.72 18.28 10.86
CA ARG A 69 3.70 19.07 11.53
C ARG A 69 3.78 20.52 11.10
N ILE A 70 2.65 21.10 10.80
CA ILE A 70 2.54 22.54 10.53
C ILE A 70 2.44 23.29 11.85
N VAL A 71 1.61 22.78 12.76
CA VAL A 71 1.40 23.24 14.13
C VAL A 71 1.06 22.03 15.02
N PRO A 72 1.05 22.11 16.35
CA PRO A 72 0.54 21.05 17.21
C PRO A 72 -0.82 20.57 16.74
N LYS A 73 -1.02 19.25 16.59
CA LYS A 73 -2.26 18.62 16.13
C LYS A 73 -2.57 18.72 14.62
N ALA A 74 -1.77 19.41 13.81
CA ALA A 74 -1.94 19.46 12.37
C ALA A 74 -0.70 18.93 11.65
N ASP A 75 -0.85 17.76 11.03
CA ASP A 75 0.19 17.07 10.29
C ASP A 75 -0.09 17.18 8.77
N TYR A 76 0.96 17.00 7.96
CA TYR A 76 0.84 16.93 6.50
C TYR A 76 1.62 15.73 5.96
N ARG A 77 1.18 15.25 4.78
CA ARG A 77 1.85 14.21 4.02
C ARG A 77 1.85 14.54 2.54
N ALA A 78 3.02 14.47 1.91
CA ALA A 78 3.17 14.44 0.46
C ALA A 78 4.01 13.22 0.09
N GLN A 79 3.59 12.45 -0.92
CA GLN A 79 4.33 11.30 -1.40
C GLN A 79 4.14 11.14 -2.91
N VAL A 80 5.23 10.89 -3.61
CA VAL A 80 5.23 10.53 -5.03
C VAL A 80 5.80 9.13 -5.22
N GLU A 81 5.33 8.44 -6.25
CA GLU A 81 5.82 7.12 -6.65
C GLU A 81 6.24 7.15 -8.11
N LEU A 82 7.36 6.52 -8.43
CA LEU A 82 7.70 6.19 -9.81
C LEU A 82 6.87 4.96 -10.20
N SER A 83 5.93 5.15 -11.12
CA SER A 83 5.04 4.10 -11.62
C SER A 83 5.78 3.09 -12.49
N LYS A 84 5.07 2.01 -12.84
CA LYS A 84 5.59 0.98 -13.75
C LYS A 84 5.88 1.50 -15.16
N GLU A 85 5.27 2.61 -15.57
CA GLU A 85 5.46 3.25 -16.87
C GLU A 85 6.56 4.33 -16.83
N GLY A 86 7.29 4.46 -15.73
CA GLY A 86 8.34 5.47 -15.57
C GLY A 86 7.81 6.88 -15.33
N LYS A 87 6.53 7.03 -14.95
CA LYS A 87 5.91 8.30 -14.61
C LYS A 87 5.89 8.51 -13.11
N PHE A 88 6.08 9.74 -12.67
CA PHE A 88 5.85 10.11 -11.29
C PHE A 88 4.36 10.40 -11.06
N GLU A 89 3.79 9.73 -10.08
CA GLU A 89 2.40 9.91 -9.65
C GLU A 89 2.38 10.40 -8.21
N VAL A 90 1.52 11.38 -7.93
CA VAL A 90 1.27 11.80 -6.55
C VAL A 90 0.43 10.71 -5.88
N LEU A 91 0.97 10.06 -4.86
CA LEU A 91 0.23 9.07 -4.08
C LEU A 91 -0.57 9.72 -2.96
N ASP A 92 0.11 10.41 -2.07
CA ASP A 92 -0.51 11.06 -0.93
C ASP A 92 -0.24 12.57 -1.02
N LEU A 93 -1.28 13.36 -0.84
CA LEU A 93 -1.22 14.81 -0.66
C LEU A 93 -2.37 15.19 0.26
N SER A 94 -2.08 15.28 1.56
CA SER A 94 -3.11 15.41 2.58
C SER A 94 -2.67 16.18 3.81
N GLY A 95 -3.65 16.80 4.46
CA GLY A 95 -3.53 17.39 5.79
C GLY A 95 -4.34 16.59 6.80
N THR A 96 -3.79 16.39 8.00
CA THR A 96 -4.44 15.64 9.08
C THR A 96 -4.55 16.52 10.32
N LEU A 97 -5.77 16.68 10.82
CA LEU A 97 -6.05 17.34 12.10
C LEU A 97 -6.35 16.27 13.16
N THR A 98 -5.67 16.36 14.31
CA THR A 98 -5.86 15.47 15.46
C THR A 98 -6.37 16.29 16.67
N PRO A 99 -7.68 16.62 16.73
CA PRO A 99 -8.20 17.49 17.78
C PRO A 99 -8.08 16.87 19.17
N TYR A 100 -8.30 15.56 19.27
CA TYR A 100 -8.25 14.80 20.51
C TYR A 100 -7.42 13.53 20.33
N LYS A 101 -6.89 13.00 21.42
CA LYS A 101 -6.15 11.74 21.41
C LYS A 101 -6.98 10.61 20.82
N GLY A 102 -6.47 9.98 19.78
CA GLY A 102 -7.12 8.89 19.09
C GLY A 102 -8.05 9.30 17.94
N LEU A 103 -8.54 10.55 17.89
CA LEU A 103 -9.41 11.04 16.83
C LEU A 103 -8.62 11.89 15.84
N SER A 104 -8.69 11.56 14.57
CA SER A 104 -8.06 12.34 13.48
C SER A 104 -8.97 12.45 12.28
N PHE A 105 -8.84 13.55 11.56
CA PHE A 105 -9.50 13.85 10.29
C PHE A 105 -8.43 14.15 9.25
N THR A 106 -8.42 13.41 8.16
CA THR A 106 -7.49 13.60 7.05
C THR A 106 -8.24 14.05 5.82
N LEU A 107 -7.90 15.22 5.28
CA LEU A 107 -8.47 15.77 4.05
C LEU A 107 -7.39 15.78 2.96
N GLY A 108 -7.75 15.40 1.75
CA GLY A 108 -6.90 15.35 0.57
C GLY A 108 -6.81 13.95 -0.03
N GLN A 109 -5.79 13.72 -0.83
CA GLN A 109 -5.54 12.43 -1.45
C GLN A 109 -4.78 11.50 -0.49
N THR A 110 -5.37 10.36 -0.19
CA THR A 110 -4.79 9.36 0.73
C THR A 110 -5.29 7.94 0.41
N SER A 111 -4.72 6.95 1.08
CA SER A 111 -5.17 5.56 0.94
C SER A 111 -6.58 5.38 1.47
N ILE A 112 -7.44 4.73 0.68
CA ILE A 112 -8.75 4.26 1.11
C ILE A 112 -8.53 3.15 2.17
N PRO A 113 -9.28 3.11 3.29
CA PRO A 113 -9.12 2.12 4.34
C PRO A 113 -9.66 0.73 3.94
N LEU A 114 -9.18 0.18 2.82
CA LEU A 114 -9.71 -1.03 2.20
C LEU A 114 -8.69 -2.18 2.23
N PHE A 115 -7.61 -2.11 1.46
CA PHE A 115 -6.71 -3.23 1.26
C PHE A 115 -5.60 -3.29 2.31
N ASN A 116 -5.44 -4.46 2.96
CA ASN A 116 -4.36 -4.67 3.92
C ASN A 116 -2.97 -4.52 3.27
N SER A 117 -2.79 -5.08 2.08
CA SER A 117 -1.51 -5.04 1.36
C SER A 117 -1.05 -3.62 0.99
N TYR A 118 -1.93 -2.63 0.95
CA TYR A 118 -1.60 -1.24 0.60
C TYR A 118 -1.25 -0.36 1.79
N ILE A 119 -1.59 -0.79 3.00
CA ILE A 119 -1.10 -0.16 4.23
C ILE A 119 0.40 -0.44 4.41
N ILE A 120 0.90 -1.54 3.82
CA ILE A 120 2.29 -1.98 3.94
C ILE A 120 3.15 -1.28 2.90
N ASN A 121 4.22 -0.62 3.35
CA ASN A 121 5.21 -0.02 2.47
C ASN A 121 5.82 -1.09 1.54
N PRO A 122 5.96 -0.83 0.22
CA PRO A 122 6.58 -1.76 -0.72
C PRO A 122 7.96 -2.28 -0.28
N GLY A 123 8.74 -1.48 0.43
CA GLY A 123 10.04 -1.86 1.00
C GLY A 123 9.95 -2.98 2.03
N THR A 124 8.84 -3.08 2.78
CA THR A 124 8.65 -4.03 3.89
C THR A 124 7.74 -5.22 3.56
N MET A 125 7.37 -5.39 2.29
CA MET A 125 6.58 -6.53 1.83
C MET A 125 7.37 -7.83 1.95
N MET A 126 6.69 -8.95 2.16
CA MET A 126 7.32 -10.29 2.19
C MET A 126 7.84 -10.69 0.80
N PHE A 127 7.11 -10.33 -0.26
CA PHE A 127 7.38 -10.74 -1.64
C PHE A 127 7.68 -9.55 -2.55
N ALA A 128 8.32 -9.82 -3.69
CA ALA A 128 8.57 -8.83 -4.72
C ALA A 128 7.28 -8.30 -5.35
N ASN A 129 6.28 -9.16 -5.54
CA ASN A 129 4.96 -8.82 -6.08
C ASN A 129 3.88 -8.87 -4.99
N ARG A 130 2.82 -8.07 -5.16
CA ARG A 130 1.61 -8.14 -4.32
C ARG A 130 0.77 -9.37 -4.69
N SER A 131 -0.17 -9.73 -3.80
CA SER A 131 -1.22 -10.71 -4.11
C SER A 131 -2.15 -10.18 -5.21
N PHE A 132 -3.00 -11.04 -5.77
CA PHE A 132 -4.04 -10.64 -6.72
C PHE A 132 -5.01 -9.64 -6.10
N LEU A 133 -5.31 -9.81 -4.83
CA LEU A 133 -6.22 -8.95 -4.10
C LEU A 133 -5.75 -7.49 -4.15
N GLY A 134 -6.63 -6.61 -4.58
CA GLY A 134 -6.36 -5.19 -4.76
C GLY A 134 -5.83 -4.80 -6.14
N LYS A 135 -5.28 -5.72 -6.93
CA LYS A 135 -4.81 -5.41 -8.28
C LYS A 135 -5.96 -5.14 -9.26
N TYR A 136 -7.05 -5.87 -9.10
CA TYR A 136 -8.17 -5.91 -10.05
C TYR A 136 -9.49 -5.39 -9.48
N TYR A 137 -9.45 -4.71 -8.33
CA TYR A 137 -10.66 -4.27 -7.63
C TYR A 137 -11.03 -2.83 -7.97
N VAL A 138 -10.34 -1.90 -7.36
CA VAL A 138 -10.50 -0.44 -7.53
C VAL A 138 -9.17 0.23 -7.23
N GLY A 139 -9.08 1.52 -7.48
CA GLY A 139 -7.95 2.34 -7.02
C GLY A 139 -7.76 2.21 -5.50
N THR A 140 -6.52 2.36 -5.05
CA THR A 140 -6.17 2.20 -3.62
C THR A 140 -6.10 3.53 -2.89
N ARG A 141 -6.23 4.62 -3.62
CA ARG A 141 -6.24 6.00 -3.15
C ARG A 141 -7.33 6.79 -3.83
N ASP A 142 -7.83 7.78 -3.12
CA ASP A 142 -8.79 8.72 -3.66
C ASP A 142 -8.68 10.06 -2.90
N ILE A 143 -9.32 11.08 -3.42
CA ILE A 143 -9.42 12.40 -2.83
C ILE A 143 -10.68 12.46 -1.99
N GLY A 144 -10.57 12.81 -0.71
CA GLY A 144 -11.72 12.83 0.18
C GLY A 144 -11.36 13.18 1.62
N LEU A 145 -12.30 12.88 2.51
CA LEU A 145 -12.19 13.06 3.95
C LEU A 145 -12.21 11.69 4.64
N LEU A 146 -11.21 11.40 5.44
CA LEU A 146 -11.11 10.21 6.26
C LEU A 146 -11.13 10.60 7.74
N ALA A 147 -12.13 10.13 8.48
CA ALA A 147 -12.18 10.18 9.94
C ALA A 147 -11.68 8.85 10.51
N LYS A 148 -10.81 8.94 11.52
CA LYS A 148 -10.25 7.79 12.21
C LYS A 148 -10.33 7.98 13.71
N TYR A 149 -10.83 6.97 14.41
CA TYR A 149 -10.86 6.94 15.86
C TYR A 149 -10.23 5.65 16.41
N ASN A 150 -9.19 5.80 17.23
CA ASN A 150 -8.51 4.70 17.91
C ASN A 150 -8.78 4.78 19.41
N PHE A 151 -9.24 3.70 19.98
CA PHE A 151 -9.54 3.57 21.40
C PHE A 151 -9.19 2.16 21.91
N ARG A 152 -9.40 1.91 23.18
CA ARG A 152 -9.28 0.56 23.75
C ARG A 152 -10.65 0.06 24.14
N LEU A 153 -11.01 -1.13 23.61
CA LEU A 153 -12.15 -1.91 24.07
C LEU A 153 -11.58 -2.98 25.02
N ALA A 154 -11.76 -2.79 26.32
CA ALA A 154 -11.01 -3.53 27.35
C ALA A 154 -9.48 -3.40 27.12
N ALA A 155 -8.77 -4.51 26.94
CA ALA A 155 -7.33 -4.52 26.67
C ALA A 155 -6.98 -4.42 25.18
N ILE A 156 -7.97 -4.55 24.28
CA ILE A 156 -7.75 -4.63 22.83
C ILE A 156 -7.74 -3.22 22.22
N LEU A 157 -6.67 -2.89 21.48
CA LEU A 157 -6.65 -1.70 20.67
C LEU A 157 -7.68 -1.84 19.55
N THR A 158 -8.61 -0.90 19.46
CA THR A 158 -9.69 -0.90 18.48
C THR A 158 -9.61 0.37 17.65
N GLY A 159 -9.82 0.25 16.35
CA GLY A 159 -9.82 1.37 15.39
C GLY A 159 -11.07 1.35 14.53
N ILE A 160 -11.70 2.51 14.37
CA ILE A 160 -12.78 2.76 13.42
C ILE A 160 -12.27 3.79 12.42
N GLU A 161 -12.44 3.52 11.14
CA GLU A 161 -12.12 4.44 10.06
C GLU A 161 -13.35 4.55 9.16
N VAL A 162 -13.76 5.78 8.86
CA VAL A 162 -14.86 6.08 7.94
C VAL A 162 -14.39 7.16 6.98
N GLY A 163 -14.54 6.93 5.69
CA GLY A 163 -14.10 7.83 4.64
C GLY A 163 -15.20 8.14 3.65
N VAL A 164 -15.17 9.37 3.13
CA VAL A 164 -16.01 9.87 2.04
C VAL A 164 -15.09 10.39 0.96
N TYR A 165 -15.28 9.94 -0.29
CA TYR A 165 -14.36 10.21 -1.39
C TYR A 165 -15.09 10.58 -2.67
N ASN A 166 -14.36 11.20 -3.61
CA ASN A 166 -14.93 11.53 -4.92
C ASN A 166 -15.32 10.31 -5.76
N GLY A 167 -14.72 9.12 -5.48
CA GLY A 167 -14.92 7.94 -6.33
C GLY A 167 -14.22 8.03 -7.68
N SER A 168 -13.23 8.90 -7.81
CA SER A 168 -12.55 9.21 -9.08
C SER A 168 -11.12 8.71 -9.16
N THR A 169 -10.66 8.01 -8.13
CA THR A 169 -9.31 7.48 -8.00
C THR A 169 -8.22 8.54 -7.78
N ILE A 170 -6.97 8.16 -8.06
CA ILE A 170 -5.78 8.98 -7.81
C ILE A 170 -5.65 10.11 -8.85
N ASN A 171 -5.27 11.31 -8.39
CA ASN A 171 -4.95 12.48 -9.22
C ASN A 171 -6.06 12.93 -10.16
N ASN A 172 -7.30 12.64 -9.82
CA ASN A 172 -8.47 12.94 -10.64
C ASN A 172 -9.57 13.69 -9.85
N PRO A 173 -9.40 15.00 -9.57
CA PRO A 173 -10.36 15.81 -8.82
C PRO A 173 -11.54 16.21 -9.72
N VAL A 174 -12.48 15.30 -9.95
CA VAL A 174 -13.67 15.57 -10.77
C VAL A 174 -14.85 16.01 -9.91
N TRP A 175 -15.76 16.79 -10.50
CA TRP A 175 -17.08 17.04 -9.94
C TRP A 175 -17.92 15.76 -10.05
N THR A 176 -18.56 15.36 -8.97
CA THR A 176 -19.41 14.16 -8.91
C THR A 176 -20.70 14.46 -8.15
N ASP A 177 -21.76 13.85 -8.57
CA ASP A 177 -23.05 13.80 -7.88
C ASP A 177 -23.16 12.58 -6.95
N LYS A 178 -22.21 11.62 -7.08
CA LYS A 178 -22.20 10.38 -6.30
C LYS A 178 -20.84 10.22 -5.61
N LEU A 179 -20.82 10.39 -4.29
CA LEU A 179 -19.64 10.17 -3.47
C LEU A 179 -19.49 8.68 -3.13
N SER A 180 -18.26 8.25 -2.94
CA SER A 180 -17.93 6.91 -2.47
C SER A 180 -17.72 6.88 -0.96
N TYR A 181 -18.07 5.76 -0.31
CA TYR A 181 -18.04 5.62 1.14
C TYR A 181 -17.26 4.37 1.55
N ALA A 182 -16.28 4.53 2.41
CA ALA A 182 -15.51 3.43 2.96
C ALA A 182 -15.63 3.36 4.47
N ALA A 183 -15.63 2.15 5.02
CA ALA A 183 -15.50 1.93 6.45
C ALA A 183 -14.58 0.75 6.76
N ARG A 184 -13.84 0.87 7.86
CA ARG A 184 -12.99 -0.20 8.40
C ARG A 184 -13.09 -0.24 9.92
N LEU A 185 -13.30 -1.44 10.44
CA LEU A 185 -13.22 -1.75 11.86
C LEU A 185 -12.03 -2.65 12.10
N SER A 186 -11.15 -2.31 13.03
CA SER A 186 -9.93 -3.06 13.33
C SER A 186 -9.81 -3.38 14.82
N PHE A 187 -9.30 -4.57 15.13
CA PHE A 187 -9.01 -5.06 16.48
C PHE A 187 -7.57 -5.55 16.54
N GLY A 188 -6.83 -5.13 17.56
CA GLY A 188 -5.43 -5.47 17.76
C GLY A 188 -4.47 -4.44 17.17
N SER A 189 -3.20 -4.79 16.99
CA SER A 189 -2.15 -3.90 16.53
C SER A 189 -1.30 -4.51 15.41
N MET A 190 -0.53 -3.67 14.71
CA MET A 190 0.35 -4.11 13.61
C MET A 190 1.45 -5.06 14.08
N LYS A 191 1.89 -4.94 15.33
CA LYS A 191 2.74 -5.93 16.01
C LYS A 191 1.87 -6.76 16.93
N GLY A 192 2.04 -8.10 16.89
CA GLY A 192 1.15 -9.03 17.51
C GLY A 192 -0.02 -9.38 16.58
N PHE A 193 -1.20 -9.42 17.11
CA PHE A 193 -2.41 -9.80 16.42
C PHE A 193 -3.22 -8.59 15.95
N ARG A 194 -3.76 -8.65 14.75
CA ARG A 194 -4.77 -7.72 14.24
C ARG A 194 -5.75 -8.45 13.31
N THR A 195 -7.02 -8.12 13.43
CA THR A 195 -8.05 -8.45 12.44
C THR A 195 -8.81 -7.20 12.03
N THR A 196 -9.29 -7.15 10.78
CA THR A 196 -10.10 -6.03 10.29
C THR A 196 -11.28 -6.53 9.47
N PHE A 197 -12.37 -5.75 9.54
CA PHE A 197 -13.52 -5.85 8.66
C PHE A 197 -13.65 -4.54 7.90
N LYS A 198 -14.02 -4.60 6.65
CA LYS A 198 -13.99 -3.44 5.76
C LYS A 198 -15.04 -3.52 4.67
N LEU A 199 -15.51 -2.36 4.27
CA LEU A 199 -16.45 -2.21 3.17
C LEU A 199 -16.13 -0.92 2.40
N TYR A 200 -16.53 -0.90 1.15
CA TYR A 200 -16.42 0.26 0.27
C TYR A 200 -17.55 0.24 -0.76
N ASP A 201 -18.34 1.29 -0.75
CA ASP A 201 -19.35 1.56 -1.77
C ASP A 201 -18.77 2.56 -2.77
N TYR A 202 -18.62 2.15 -4.03
CA TYR A 202 -17.91 2.87 -5.08
C TYR A 202 -18.78 3.04 -6.31
N PRO A 203 -19.70 4.04 -6.33
CA PRO A 203 -20.32 4.50 -7.55
C PRO A 203 -19.34 5.39 -8.33
N ASN A 204 -19.24 5.20 -9.65
CA ASN A 204 -18.48 6.06 -10.53
C ASN A 204 -19.21 6.21 -11.87
N GLY A 205 -19.89 7.34 -12.02
CA GLY A 205 -20.80 7.58 -13.13
C GLY A 205 -22.01 6.65 -13.11
N GLU A 206 -22.55 6.36 -14.30
CA GLU A 206 -23.69 5.46 -14.46
C GLU A 206 -23.25 4.01 -14.79
N GLU A 207 -22.03 3.84 -15.27
CA GLU A 207 -21.53 2.57 -15.79
C GLU A 207 -20.88 1.68 -14.73
N ILE A 208 -20.48 2.25 -13.57
CA ILE A 208 -19.75 1.52 -12.54
C ILE A 208 -20.41 1.75 -11.19
N HIS A 209 -20.78 0.66 -10.53
CA HIS A 209 -21.16 0.69 -9.13
C HIS A 209 -20.67 -0.60 -8.45
N TYR A 210 -19.56 -0.51 -7.74
CA TYR A 210 -18.98 -1.62 -7.00
C TYR A 210 -19.30 -1.53 -5.52
N PHE A 211 -19.72 -2.64 -4.94
CA PHE A 211 -19.77 -2.81 -3.49
C PHE A 211 -18.72 -3.84 -3.07
N LEU A 212 -17.73 -3.39 -2.31
CA LEU A 212 -16.62 -4.22 -1.86
C LEU A 212 -16.72 -4.45 -0.36
N TYR A 213 -16.47 -5.68 0.05
CA TYR A 213 -16.39 -6.01 1.47
C TYR A 213 -15.41 -7.16 1.69
N GLY A 214 -14.86 -7.23 2.88
CA GLY A 214 -13.91 -8.27 3.21
C GLY A 214 -13.36 -8.18 4.62
N ALA A 215 -12.48 -9.13 4.90
CA ALA A 215 -11.80 -9.21 6.19
C ALA A 215 -10.33 -9.58 6.00
N ASP A 216 -9.50 -9.20 6.95
CA ASP A 216 -8.13 -9.66 7.05
C ASP A 216 -7.76 -10.04 8.48
N PHE A 217 -6.77 -10.93 8.55
CA PHE A 217 -6.10 -11.31 9.76
C PHE A 217 -4.59 -11.18 9.58
N ARG A 218 -3.91 -10.71 10.62
CA ARG A 218 -2.47 -10.57 10.63
C ARG A 218 -1.93 -10.91 12.01
N TYR A 219 -0.81 -11.62 12.01
CA TYR A 219 0.03 -11.82 13.18
C TYR A 219 1.48 -11.46 12.85
N GLU A 220 2.11 -10.62 13.66
CA GLU A 220 3.53 -10.31 13.58
C GLU A 220 4.18 -10.48 14.94
N GLY A 221 4.88 -11.60 15.10
CA GLY A 221 5.69 -11.92 16.27
C GLY A 221 7.16 -11.53 16.09
N ARG A 222 8.01 -12.04 16.97
CA ARG A 222 9.45 -11.77 16.93
C ARG A 222 10.10 -12.25 15.63
N ASN A 223 9.77 -13.47 15.21
CA ASN A 223 10.39 -14.15 14.07
C ASN A 223 9.37 -14.57 13.01
N TRP A 224 8.07 -14.50 13.29
CA TRP A 224 7.01 -14.94 12.40
C TRP A 224 6.13 -13.77 11.98
N LYS A 225 5.72 -13.82 10.73
CA LYS A 225 4.67 -12.98 10.20
C LYS A 225 3.73 -13.83 9.35
N VAL A 226 2.43 -13.75 9.66
CA VAL A 226 1.38 -14.41 8.90
C VAL A 226 0.32 -13.37 8.57
N GLU A 227 -0.18 -13.40 7.35
CA GLU A 227 -1.24 -12.51 6.88
C GLU A 227 -2.20 -13.29 5.99
N THR A 228 -3.47 -13.03 6.14
CA THR A 228 -4.52 -13.50 5.23
C THR A 228 -5.52 -12.38 5.00
N GLU A 229 -6.10 -12.34 3.83
CA GLU A 229 -7.13 -11.38 3.45
C GLU A 229 -8.04 -12.02 2.41
N ALA A 230 -9.34 -11.80 2.55
CA ALA A 230 -10.34 -12.18 1.57
C ALA A 230 -11.25 -10.99 1.31
N MET A 231 -11.61 -10.79 0.05
CA MET A 231 -12.51 -9.71 -0.38
C MET A 231 -13.39 -10.16 -1.52
N LYS A 232 -14.62 -9.64 -1.50
CA LYS A 232 -15.57 -9.72 -2.59
C LYS A 232 -15.85 -8.32 -3.14
N ARG A 233 -16.06 -8.22 -4.44
CA ARG A 233 -16.58 -7.06 -5.14
C ARG A 233 -17.81 -7.49 -5.91
N ASP A 234 -18.95 -6.92 -5.55
CA ASP A 234 -20.18 -7.05 -6.30
C ASP A 234 -20.26 -5.89 -7.29
N ASP A 235 -20.35 -6.16 -8.57
CA ASP A 235 -20.65 -5.16 -9.60
C ASP A 235 -22.16 -5.05 -9.74
N LYS A 236 -22.72 -3.93 -9.28
CA LYS A 236 -24.18 -3.68 -9.28
C LYS A 236 -24.74 -3.34 -10.65
N VAL A 237 -23.90 -2.97 -11.61
CA VAL A 237 -24.31 -2.61 -12.98
C VAL A 237 -24.11 -3.79 -13.93
N ALA A 238 -22.90 -4.35 -14.01
CA ALA A 238 -22.61 -5.46 -14.90
C ALA A 238 -23.04 -6.83 -14.34
N ASN A 239 -23.50 -6.89 -13.10
CA ASN A 239 -23.87 -8.12 -12.37
C ASN A 239 -22.76 -9.19 -12.39
N LYS A 240 -21.51 -8.74 -12.37
CA LYS A 240 -20.31 -9.57 -12.31
C LYS A 240 -19.66 -9.43 -10.94
N ASP A 241 -19.38 -10.55 -10.29
CA ASP A 241 -18.70 -10.54 -9.01
C ASP A 241 -17.21 -10.84 -9.20
N LEU A 242 -16.42 -10.42 -8.24
CA LEU A 242 -15.02 -10.77 -8.14
C LEU A 242 -14.71 -11.17 -6.71
N PHE A 243 -14.15 -12.35 -6.53
CA PHE A 243 -13.64 -12.80 -5.24
C PHE A 243 -12.14 -13.01 -5.31
N SER A 244 -11.42 -12.63 -4.28
CA SER A 244 -10.00 -12.91 -4.16
C SER A 244 -9.61 -13.12 -2.71
N ALA A 245 -8.68 -14.05 -2.48
CA ALA A 245 -8.13 -14.33 -1.17
C ALA A 245 -6.64 -14.63 -1.26
N TYR A 246 -5.92 -14.40 -0.17
CA TYR A 246 -4.57 -14.91 0.00
C TYR A 246 -4.29 -15.31 1.45
N ILE A 247 -3.33 -16.21 1.60
CA ILE A 247 -2.62 -16.49 2.84
C ILE A 247 -1.13 -16.45 2.56
N GLN A 248 -0.37 -15.76 3.42
CA GLN A 248 1.07 -15.66 3.29
C GLN A 248 1.76 -15.67 4.64
N GLY A 249 3.01 -16.18 4.66
CA GLY A 249 3.80 -16.18 5.86
C GLY A 249 5.29 -16.07 5.57
N ALA A 250 6.02 -15.57 6.55
CA ALA A 250 7.48 -15.46 6.51
C ALA A 250 8.08 -15.74 7.90
N TYR A 251 9.31 -16.24 7.91
CA TYR A 251 10.08 -16.49 9.11
C TYR A 251 11.44 -15.81 9.02
N TRP A 252 11.83 -15.06 10.04
CA TRP A 252 13.12 -14.36 10.10
C TRP A 252 14.16 -15.16 10.89
N THR A 253 15.24 -15.50 10.25
CA THR A 253 16.40 -16.14 10.89
C THR A 253 17.59 -15.20 10.86
N PRO A 254 18.04 -14.68 12.00
CA PRO A 254 19.28 -13.89 12.06
C PRO A 254 20.48 -14.71 11.63
N ILE A 255 21.41 -14.08 10.90
CA ILE A 255 22.70 -14.69 10.50
C ILE A 255 23.83 -13.93 11.18
N LYS A 256 24.83 -14.67 11.66
CA LYS A 256 26.04 -14.09 12.23
C LYS A 256 27.10 -13.91 11.13
N GLY A 257 27.63 -12.69 11.04
CA GLY A 257 28.69 -12.35 10.08
C GLY A 257 28.21 -12.12 8.65
N GLY A 258 29.09 -11.59 7.80
CA GLY A 258 28.85 -11.35 6.39
C GLY A 258 27.96 -10.14 6.05
N LEU A 259 27.64 -10.00 4.76
CA LEU A 259 26.84 -8.92 4.18
C LEU A 259 25.39 -9.00 4.64
N PHE A 260 24.82 -10.20 4.67
CA PHE A 260 23.43 -10.41 5.04
C PHE A 260 23.30 -10.65 6.53
N LYS A 261 22.32 -10.03 7.15
CA LYS A 261 22.03 -10.11 8.59
C LYS A 261 20.87 -11.03 8.92
N ASN A 262 20.02 -11.34 7.92
CA ASN A 262 18.86 -12.21 8.07
C ASN A 262 18.63 -13.02 6.80
N ILE A 263 18.11 -14.25 6.95
CA ILE A 263 17.46 -15.04 5.90
C ILE A 263 15.97 -15.09 6.21
N ILE A 264 15.12 -14.93 5.18
CA ILE A 264 13.68 -14.79 5.33
C ILE A 264 12.97 -15.69 4.31
N PRO A 265 12.83 -17.01 4.58
CA PRO A 265 11.93 -17.84 3.79
C PRO A 265 10.49 -17.37 3.95
N ALA A 266 9.75 -17.39 2.83
CA ALA A 266 8.37 -16.98 2.77
C ALA A 266 7.59 -17.83 1.77
N ALA A 267 6.30 -18.03 2.05
CA ALA A 267 5.37 -18.70 1.15
C ALA A 267 4.05 -17.93 1.09
N ARG A 268 3.41 -17.93 -0.09
CA ARG A 268 2.08 -17.38 -0.32
C ARG A 268 1.31 -18.26 -1.27
N TRP A 269 0.06 -18.49 -0.94
CA TRP A 269 -0.97 -18.89 -1.88
C TRP A 269 -1.94 -17.73 -2.03
N ASP A 270 -2.32 -17.40 -3.26
CA ASP A 270 -3.35 -16.43 -3.57
C ASP A 270 -4.19 -16.87 -4.76
N ALA A 271 -5.46 -16.47 -4.76
CA ALA A 271 -6.44 -16.88 -5.74
C ALA A 271 -7.38 -15.73 -6.08
N ILE A 272 -7.95 -15.82 -7.30
CA ILE A 272 -8.94 -14.89 -7.81
C ILE A 272 -9.97 -15.66 -8.64
N ASP A 273 -11.22 -15.23 -8.55
CA ASP A 273 -12.38 -15.84 -9.17
C ASP A 273 -13.35 -14.77 -9.66
N GLN A 274 -13.76 -14.86 -10.94
CA GLN A 274 -14.78 -14.03 -11.59
C GLN A 274 -16.02 -14.83 -11.95
N ASN A 275 -15.97 -16.16 -11.83
CA ASN A 275 -17.03 -17.04 -12.31
C ASN A 275 -17.86 -17.58 -11.16
N LYS A 276 -19.14 -17.21 -11.12
CA LYS A 276 -20.07 -17.62 -10.06
C LYS A 276 -20.50 -19.10 -10.12
N ASP A 277 -20.36 -19.73 -11.28
CA ASP A 277 -21.00 -21.02 -11.58
C ASP A 277 -20.08 -22.22 -11.35
N ASP A 278 -18.83 -21.98 -10.97
CA ASP A 278 -17.81 -23.01 -10.78
C ASP A 278 -17.25 -22.99 -9.36
N SER A 279 -17.05 -24.16 -8.78
CA SER A 279 -16.52 -24.34 -7.42
C SER A 279 -15.01 -24.11 -7.30
N ALA A 280 -14.29 -23.85 -8.40
CA ALA A 280 -12.85 -23.68 -8.44
C ALA A 280 -12.46 -22.27 -8.87
N PHE A 281 -11.43 -21.71 -8.25
CA PHE A 281 -10.89 -20.42 -8.62
C PHE A 281 -10.40 -20.39 -10.07
N ASP A 282 -10.65 -19.29 -10.79
CA ASP A 282 -10.17 -19.07 -12.15
C ASP A 282 -8.64 -19.08 -12.23
N VAL A 283 -7.98 -18.41 -11.30
CA VAL A 283 -6.53 -18.40 -11.20
C VAL A 283 -6.08 -18.59 -9.76
N ASN A 284 -5.18 -19.53 -9.55
CA ASN A 284 -4.43 -19.72 -8.32
C ASN A 284 -2.95 -19.42 -8.55
N ARG A 285 -2.27 -18.93 -7.53
CA ARG A 285 -0.83 -18.74 -7.57
C ARG A 285 -0.18 -19.19 -6.27
N LEU A 286 0.84 -20.03 -6.38
CA LEU A 286 1.76 -20.35 -5.31
C LEU A 286 3.04 -19.53 -5.51
N THR A 287 3.47 -18.78 -4.50
CA THR A 287 4.72 -18.04 -4.50
C THR A 287 5.62 -18.56 -3.38
N LEU A 288 6.82 -19.00 -3.73
CA LEU A 288 7.89 -19.23 -2.77
C LEU A 288 8.89 -18.08 -2.84
N GLY A 289 9.35 -17.63 -1.70
CA GLY A 289 10.26 -16.49 -1.59
C GLY A 289 11.40 -16.75 -0.63
N LEU A 290 12.56 -16.19 -0.97
CA LEU A 290 13.71 -16.13 -0.09
C LEU A 290 14.22 -14.69 -0.04
N GLY A 291 14.18 -14.10 1.15
CA GLY A 291 14.67 -12.76 1.43
C GLY A 291 16.02 -12.78 2.12
N PHE A 292 16.86 -11.82 1.81
CA PHE A 292 18.15 -11.57 2.47
C PHE A 292 18.18 -10.14 2.98
N GLY A 293 18.18 -9.97 4.30
CA GLY A 293 18.22 -8.65 4.94
C GLY A 293 19.63 -8.11 4.99
N LEU A 294 19.82 -6.89 4.49
CA LEU A 294 21.09 -6.16 4.57
C LEU A 294 21.29 -5.43 5.91
N THR A 295 20.23 -5.34 6.70
CA THR A 295 20.26 -4.74 8.05
C THR A 295 19.76 -5.74 9.08
N SER A 296 20.08 -5.50 10.35
CA SER A 296 19.54 -6.30 11.47
C SER A 296 18.03 -6.13 11.67
N ASN A 297 17.45 -5.07 11.12
CA ASN A 297 16.01 -4.87 11.10
C ASN A 297 15.39 -5.76 10.01
N ALA A 298 14.47 -6.63 10.39
CA ALA A 298 13.75 -7.52 9.48
C ALA A 298 13.01 -6.80 8.34
N ASN A 299 12.66 -5.53 8.53
CA ASN A 299 11.98 -4.69 7.56
C ASN A 299 12.91 -3.66 6.87
N GLY A 300 14.22 -3.83 7.00
CA GLY A 300 15.21 -2.98 6.35
C GLY A 300 15.41 -3.30 4.87
N SER A 301 16.54 -2.88 4.33
CA SER A 301 16.90 -3.18 2.93
C SER A 301 16.97 -4.69 2.68
N LEU A 302 16.25 -5.16 1.67
CA LEU A 302 16.07 -6.59 1.38
C LEU A 302 16.39 -6.90 -0.09
N LEU A 303 17.19 -7.94 -0.32
CA LEU A 303 17.21 -8.65 -1.59
C LEU A 303 16.17 -9.78 -1.50
N ARG A 304 15.30 -9.93 -2.50
CA ARG A 304 14.27 -10.97 -2.55
C ARG A 304 14.36 -11.74 -3.84
N ILE A 305 14.32 -13.07 -3.72
CA ILE A 305 14.17 -14.00 -4.84
C ILE A 305 12.82 -14.67 -4.66
N ASN A 306 11.99 -14.61 -5.70
CA ASN A 306 10.69 -15.23 -5.70
C ASN A 306 10.51 -16.11 -6.92
N TYR A 307 9.82 -17.21 -6.73
CA TYR A 307 9.32 -18.07 -7.80
C TYR A 307 7.80 -18.15 -7.69
N GLU A 308 7.09 -17.93 -8.79
CA GLU A 308 5.64 -17.88 -8.86
C GLU A 308 5.13 -18.94 -9.84
N TRP A 309 4.31 -19.89 -9.35
CA TRP A 309 3.57 -20.85 -10.19
C TRP A 309 2.13 -20.39 -10.33
N TYR A 310 1.66 -20.33 -11.56
CA TYR A 310 0.29 -19.98 -11.88
C TYR A 310 -0.47 -21.24 -12.32
N PHE A 311 -1.65 -21.42 -11.75
CA PHE A 311 -2.59 -22.47 -12.11
C PHE A 311 -3.83 -21.77 -12.66
N VAL A 312 -3.91 -21.67 -13.97
CA VAL A 312 -4.98 -20.95 -14.68
C VAL A 312 -6.01 -21.98 -15.15
N LYS A 313 -7.24 -21.84 -14.69
CA LYS A 313 -8.38 -22.62 -15.17
C LYS A 313 -9.16 -21.85 -16.23
N ASN A 314 -9.46 -20.57 -15.94
CA ASN A 314 -10.14 -19.67 -16.85
C ASN A 314 -9.31 -18.38 -17.01
N GLN A 315 -9.39 -17.79 -18.21
CA GLN A 315 -8.81 -16.45 -18.41
C GLN A 315 -9.68 -15.42 -17.71
N LEU A 316 -9.02 -14.45 -17.07
CA LEU A 316 -9.70 -13.34 -16.42
C LEU A 316 -10.01 -12.26 -17.44
N ASP A 317 -11.26 -11.82 -17.48
CA ASP A 317 -11.72 -10.70 -18.32
C ASP A 317 -11.59 -9.40 -17.52
N PHE A 318 -10.62 -8.55 -17.87
CA PHE A 318 -10.41 -7.22 -17.26
C PHE A 318 -10.24 -6.14 -18.31
#